data_ac55f43594dedd7f18e5f3e925185352
#
_entry.id   ac55f43594dedd7f18e5f3e925185352
#
_cell.length_a   1.000
_cell.length_b   1.000
_cell.length_c   1.000
_cell.angle_alpha   90.00
_cell.angle_beta   90.00
_cell.angle_gamma   90.00
#
_symmetry.space_group_name_H-M   'P 1'
#
loop_
_entity.id
_entity.type
_entity.pdbx_description
1 polymer ?
#
loop_
_entity_poly.entity_id
_entity_poly.type
_entity_poly.pdbx_seq_one_letter_code
_entity_poly.pdbx_strand_id
1 'polypeptide(L)'
;MGKRALPPFTSEMTKRERVMALAYIPFHVLLLPIGFSWLSVYAGLMDEVTANVLCYSIGFIYMLIFEFRFLRREFDPLCDHPLHCALEIIAGYLLMMVCNYCTSLILLAVLPTASNPNNGAIMDMAEIDMRWVKAMTVFLAPPVEELMFRAGIFGTLRRRSRFAAYAVSALVFSLYHVWGFALADPINWIYIIQYIPVSLLLARCYERTNSIWSSIFFHMTVNAISLRALSMLQELV
;
A
#
# COMPACT_ATOMS: atom_id res chain seq x y z
N MET A 1 -36.83 -3.36 0.99
CA MET A 1 -35.88 -3.49 -0.13
C MET A 1 -34.92 -4.65 0.18
N GLY A 2 -35.04 -5.78 -0.53
CA GLY A 2 -34.19 -6.93 -0.35
C GLY A 2 -32.75 -6.59 -0.73
N LYS A 3 -31.79 -6.84 0.17
CA LYS A 3 -30.36 -6.67 -0.09
C LYS A 3 -29.99 -7.62 -1.25
N ARG A 4 -29.74 -7.08 -2.44
CA ARG A 4 -29.13 -7.87 -3.52
C ARG A 4 -27.76 -8.36 -3.01
N ALA A 5 -27.52 -9.68 -3.13
CA ALA A 5 -26.19 -10.23 -2.86
C ALA A 5 -25.19 -9.56 -3.81
N LEU A 6 -24.00 -9.23 -3.29
CA LEU A 6 -22.92 -8.71 -4.12
C LEU A 6 -22.59 -9.74 -5.23
N PRO A 7 -22.40 -9.27 -6.47
CA PRO A 7 -21.98 -10.16 -7.55
C PRO A 7 -20.59 -10.75 -7.25
N PRO A 8 -20.24 -11.88 -7.87
CA PRO A 8 -18.87 -12.40 -7.81
C PRO A 8 -17.87 -11.32 -8.22
N PHE A 9 -16.68 -11.36 -7.63
CA PHE A 9 -15.62 -10.38 -7.92
C PHE A 9 -15.30 -10.33 -9.42
N THR A 10 -15.37 -9.10 -9.94
CA THR A 10 -14.97 -8.76 -11.31
C THR A 10 -14.16 -7.47 -11.28
N SER A 11 -12.93 -7.50 -11.81
CA SER A 11 -12.16 -6.27 -11.98
C SER A 11 -12.72 -5.49 -13.18
N GLU A 12 -13.20 -4.28 -12.93
CA GLU A 12 -13.76 -3.36 -13.93
C GLU A 12 -12.68 -2.66 -14.79
N MET A 13 -11.40 -2.99 -14.60
CA MET A 13 -10.32 -2.45 -15.45
C MET A 13 -10.46 -2.88 -16.91
N THR A 14 -10.47 -1.92 -17.81
CA THR A 14 -10.28 -2.14 -19.26
C THR A 14 -8.87 -2.65 -19.55
N LYS A 15 -8.66 -3.18 -20.76
CA LYS A 15 -7.32 -3.62 -21.19
C LYS A 15 -6.29 -2.47 -21.14
N ARG A 16 -6.70 -1.25 -21.55
CA ARG A 16 -5.83 -0.06 -21.55
C ARG A 16 -5.43 0.33 -20.12
N GLU A 17 -6.40 0.51 -19.23
CA GLU A 17 -6.16 0.87 -17.82
C GLU A 17 -5.22 -0.15 -17.16
N ARG A 18 -5.45 -1.44 -17.37
CA ARG A 18 -4.58 -2.50 -16.85
C ARG A 18 -3.14 -2.41 -17.36
N VAL A 19 -2.97 -2.15 -18.66
CA VAL A 19 -1.62 -1.97 -19.23
C VAL A 19 -0.94 -0.75 -18.62
N MET A 20 -1.67 0.37 -18.45
CA MET A 20 -1.12 1.58 -17.84
C MET A 20 -0.73 1.34 -16.37
N ALA A 21 -1.60 0.71 -15.56
CA ALA A 21 -1.30 0.39 -14.17
C ALA A 21 -0.07 -0.51 -14.04
N LEU A 22 0.04 -1.58 -14.84
CA LEU A 22 1.17 -2.50 -14.79
C LEU A 22 2.47 -1.88 -15.33
N ALA A 23 2.40 -1.05 -16.39
CA ALA A 23 3.56 -0.36 -16.94
C ALA A 23 4.12 0.71 -15.97
N TYR A 24 3.26 1.26 -15.12
CA TYR A 24 3.68 2.25 -14.11
C TYR A 24 4.51 1.63 -12.98
N ILE A 25 4.33 0.34 -12.67
CA ILE A 25 5.04 -0.33 -11.56
C ILE A 25 6.56 -0.16 -11.65
N PRO A 26 7.27 -0.58 -12.72
CA PRO A 26 8.72 -0.42 -12.79
C PRO A 26 9.14 1.06 -12.78
N PHE A 27 8.33 1.96 -13.30
CA PHE A 27 8.61 3.39 -13.25
C PHE A 27 8.54 3.91 -11.82
N HIS A 28 7.49 3.58 -11.07
CA HIS A 28 7.31 4.00 -9.67
C HIS A 28 8.28 3.32 -8.71
N VAL A 29 8.54 2.03 -8.91
CA VAL A 29 9.35 1.23 -7.96
C VAL A 29 10.84 1.43 -8.14
N LEU A 30 11.29 1.72 -9.37
CA LEU A 30 12.73 1.80 -9.69
C LEU A 30 13.13 3.19 -10.17
N LEU A 31 12.51 3.70 -11.24
CA LEU A 31 13.04 4.89 -11.91
C LEU A 31 12.83 6.16 -11.09
N LEU A 32 11.64 6.37 -10.51
CA LEU A 32 11.37 7.57 -9.70
C LEU A 32 12.21 7.59 -8.41
N PRO A 33 12.26 6.52 -7.58
CA PRO A 33 13.08 6.52 -6.38
C PRO A 33 14.58 6.70 -6.67
N ILE A 34 15.11 6.01 -7.68
CA ILE A 34 16.53 6.15 -8.08
C ILE A 34 16.81 7.59 -8.53
N GLY A 35 15.95 8.17 -9.38
CA GLY A 35 16.10 9.53 -9.88
C GLY A 35 16.03 10.57 -8.76
N PHE A 36 15.04 10.49 -7.89
CA PHE A 36 14.88 11.42 -6.77
C PHE A 36 15.93 11.23 -5.68
N SER A 37 16.37 10.00 -5.39
CA SER A 37 17.50 9.76 -4.49
C SER A 37 18.79 10.38 -5.04
N TRP A 38 19.01 10.26 -6.35
CA TRP A 38 20.17 10.91 -6.97
C TRP A 38 20.11 12.44 -6.84
N LEU A 39 18.94 13.05 -7.10
CA LEU A 39 18.74 14.50 -6.94
C LEU A 39 18.90 14.97 -5.49
N SER A 40 18.46 14.17 -4.53
CA SER A 40 18.56 14.48 -3.10
C SER A 40 19.98 14.29 -2.58
N VAL A 41 20.55 13.08 -2.72
CA VAL A 41 21.81 12.69 -2.07
C VAL A 41 23.02 13.25 -2.78
N TYR A 42 23.08 13.15 -4.13
CA TYR A 42 24.28 13.51 -4.89
C TYR A 42 24.23 14.94 -5.42
N ALA A 43 23.08 15.43 -5.84
CA ALA A 43 22.97 16.79 -6.37
C ALA A 43 22.64 17.82 -5.27
N GLY A 44 22.14 17.39 -4.10
CA GLY A 44 21.79 18.28 -2.99
C GLY A 44 20.66 19.27 -3.32
N LEU A 45 19.80 18.95 -4.31
CA LEU A 45 18.76 19.85 -4.81
C LEU A 45 17.48 19.85 -4.00
N MET A 46 17.27 18.84 -3.16
CA MET A 46 16.07 18.68 -2.32
C MET A 46 16.35 17.77 -1.13
N ASP A 47 15.55 17.88 -0.08
CA ASP A 47 15.56 16.94 1.04
C ASP A 47 14.80 15.65 0.70
N GLU A 48 14.93 14.65 1.56
CA GLU A 48 14.34 13.33 1.38
C GLU A 48 12.80 13.36 1.43
N VAL A 49 12.22 14.22 2.28
CA VAL A 49 10.76 14.40 2.37
C VAL A 49 10.22 14.90 1.04
N THR A 50 10.84 15.96 0.51
CA THR A 50 10.46 16.54 -0.79
C THR A 50 10.58 15.50 -1.91
N ALA A 51 11.68 14.74 -1.95
CA ALA A 51 11.89 13.70 -2.95
C ALA A 51 10.78 12.63 -2.94
N ASN A 52 10.42 12.12 -1.76
CA ASN A 52 9.37 11.12 -1.60
C ASN A 52 7.97 11.69 -1.90
N VAL A 53 7.65 12.90 -1.42
CA VAL A 53 6.38 13.57 -1.72
C VAL A 53 6.21 13.79 -3.22
N LEU A 54 7.25 14.20 -3.94
CA LEU A 54 7.21 14.37 -5.39
C LEU A 54 7.00 13.02 -6.10
N CYS A 55 7.69 11.95 -5.66
CA CYS A 55 7.52 10.61 -6.20
C CYS A 55 6.06 10.15 -6.15
N TYR A 56 5.43 10.23 -4.97
CA TYR A 56 4.03 9.83 -4.81
C TYR A 56 3.04 10.82 -5.46
N SER A 57 3.37 12.12 -5.52
CA SER A 57 2.54 13.11 -6.22
C SER A 57 2.49 12.84 -7.73
N ILE A 58 3.63 12.49 -8.35
CA ILE A 58 3.68 12.07 -9.76
C ILE A 58 2.83 10.81 -9.95
N GLY A 59 2.94 9.83 -9.05
CA GLY A 59 2.11 8.62 -9.07
C GLY A 59 0.63 8.91 -8.99
N PHE A 60 0.25 9.76 -8.06
CA PHE A 60 -1.14 10.14 -7.86
C PHE A 60 -1.73 10.87 -9.08
N ILE A 61 -0.98 11.82 -9.65
CA ILE A 61 -1.37 12.53 -10.87
C ILE A 61 -1.48 11.55 -12.04
N TYR A 62 -0.49 10.66 -12.21
CA TYR A 62 -0.52 9.63 -13.25
C TYR A 62 -1.79 8.79 -13.15
N MET A 63 -2.11 8.28 -11.96
CA MET A 63 -3.30 7.46 -11.72
C MET A 63 -4.60 8.24 -11.98
N LEU A 64 -4.67 9.51 -11.60
CA LEU A 64 -5.83 10.35 -11.92
C LEU A 64 -6.01 10.56 -13.43
N ILE A 65 -4.94 10.68 -14.19
CA ILE A 65 -5.04 10.85 -15.65
C ILE A 65 -5.46 9.56 -16.35
N PHE A 66 -4.85 8.43 -16.00
CA PHE A 66 -5.01 7.18 -16.73
C PHE A 66 -6.09 6.25 -16.15
N GLU A 67 -6.36 6.33 -14.83
CA GLU A 67 -7.26 5.41 -14.13
C GLU A 67 -8.54 6.09 -13.60
N PHE A 68 -8.78 7.37 -13.89
CA PHE A 68 -9.95 8.12 -13.41
C PHE A 68 -11.28 7.42 -13.73
N ARG A 69 -11.42 6.89 -14.97
CA ARG A 69 -12.64 6.20 -15.37
C ARG A 69 -12.85 4.89 -14.63
N PHE A 70 -11.78 4.17 -14.35
CA PHE A 70 -11.80 2.98 -13.53
C PHE A 70 -12.21 3.33 -12.08
N LEU A 71 -11.55 4.30 -11.46
CA LEU A 71 -11.88 4.78 -10.12
C LEU A 71 -13.35 5.17 -9.98
N ARG A 72 -13.90 5.83 -10.99
CA ARG A 72 -15.32 6.21 -11.01
C ARG A 72 -16.24 4.99 -11.04
N ARG A 73 -15.96 3.97 -11.86
CA ARG A 73 -16.78 2.74 -11.92
C ARG A 73 -16.72 1.95 -10.61
N GLU A 74 -15.56 1.87 -10.01
CA GLU A 74 -15.33 1.16 -8.75
C GLU A 74 -15.90 1.90 -7.52
N PHE A 75 -16.42 3.12 -7.71
CA PHE A 75 -17.07 3.88 -6.65
C PHE A 75 -18.53 3.43 -6.44
N ASP A 76 -19.19 2.93 -7.47
CA ASP A 76 -20.59 2.52 -7.41
C ASP A 76 -20.82 1.41 -6.34
N PRO A 77 -20.03 0.31 -6.27
CA PRO A 77 -20.22 -0.70 -5.23
C PRO A 77 -20.05 -0.18 -3.80
N LEU A 78 -19.18 0.82 -3.60
CA LEU A 78 -19.03 1.49 -2.29
C LEU A 78 -20.31 2.25 -1.90
N CYS A 79 -20.92 2.96 -2.86
CA CYS A 79 -22.16 3.70 -2.64
C CYS A 79 -23.36 2.77 -2.45
N ASP A 80 -23.44 1.68 -3.19
CA ASP A 80 -24.53 0.72 -3.15
C ASP A 80 -24.54 -0.12 -1.88
N HIS A 81 -23.34 -0.41 -1.32
CA HIS A 81 -23.16 -1.30 -0.16
C HIS A 81 -22.23 -0.70 0.91
N PRO A 82 -22.45 0.55 1.38
CA PRO A 82 -21.50 1.25 2.26
C PRO A 82 -21.26 0.55 3.59
N LEU A 83 -22.31 -0.01 4.19
CA LEU A 83 -22.17 -0.75 5.45
C LEU A 83 -21.35 -2.04 5.28
N HIS A 84 -21.53 -2.77 4.17
CA HIS A 84 -20.73 -3.95 3.88
C HIS A 84 -19.24 -3.58 3.71
N CYS A 85 -18.96 -2.55 2.94
CA CYS A 85 -17.60 -2.04 2.75
C CYS A 85 -16.97 -1.62 4.08
N ALA A 86 -17.69 -0.87 4.92
CA ALA A 86 -17.21 -0.47 6.24
C ALA A 86 -16.92 -1.68 7.15
N LEU A 87 -17.79 -2.68 7.16
CA LEU A 87 -17.60 -3.89 7.97
C LEU A 87 -16.40 -4.72 7.48
N GLU A 88 -16.16 -4.83 6.17
CA GLU A 88 -14.98 -5.52 5.62
C GLU A 88 -13.68 -4.76 5.95
N ILE A 89 -13.68 -3.43 5.95
CA ILE A 89 -12.55 -2.61 6.39
C ILE A 89 -12.26 -2.84 7.87
N ILE A 90 -13.28 -2.75 8.73
CA ILE A 90 -13.12 -2.94 10.18
C ILE A 90 -12.64 -4.36 10.49
N ALA A 91 -13.27 -5.38 9.90
CA ALA A 91 -12.88 -6.77 10.11
C ALA A 91 -11.45 -7.05 9.59
N GLY A 92 -11.10 -6.48 8.43
CA GLY A 92 -9.76 -6.54 7.87
C GLY A 92 -8.72 -5.90 8.80
N TYR A 93 -9.04 -4.73 9.35
CA TYR A 93 -8.15 -4.02 10.28
C TYR A 93 -7.93 -4.81 11.58
N LEU A 94 -9.00 -5.32 12.19
CA LEU A 94 -8.88 -6.14 13.41
C LEU A 94 -8.05 -7.40 13.18
N LEU A 95 -8.26 -8.09 12.05
CA LEU A 95 -7.46 -9.25 11.69
C LEU A 95 -6.00 -8.88 11.42
N MET A 96 -5.75 -7.73 10.79
CA MET A 96 -4.40 -7.22 10.58
C MET A 96 -3.68 -6.95 11.92
N MET A 97 -4.35 -6.39 12.92
CA MET A 97 -3.76 -6.20 14.26
C MET A 97 -3.29 -7.53 14.85
N VAL A 98 -4.09 -8.59 14.76
CA VAL A 98 -3.70 -9.93 15.21
C VAL A 98 -2.49 -10.45 14.44
N CYS A 99 -2.51 -10.32 13.09
CA CYS A 99 -1.39 -10.75 12.26
C CYS A 99 -0.10 -9.97 12.58
N ASN A 100 -0.19 -8.65 12.74
CA ASN A 100 0.95 -7.81 13.09
C ASN A 100 1.51 -8.17 14.47
N TYR A 101 0.65 -8.44 15.44
CA TYR A 101 1.10 -8.91 16.75
C TYR A 101 1.87 -10.25 16.65
N CYS A 102 1.32 -11.22 15.91
CA CYS A 102 2.00 -12.51 15.70
C CYS A 102 3.34 -12.36 14.96
N THR A 103 3.38 -11.55 13.88
CA THR A 103 4.63 -11.32 13.15
C THR A 103 5.65 -10.55 13.97
N SER A 104 5.22 -9.61 14.80
CA SER A 104 6.11 -8.89 15.73
C SER A 104 6.72 -9.81 16.79
N LEU A 105 5.96 -10.78 17.33
CA LEU A 105 6.50 -11.78 18.24
C LEU A 105 7.55 -12.67 17.57
N ILE A 106 7.30 -13.08 16.32
CA ILE A 106 8.27 -13.87 15.54
C ILE A 106 9.56 -13.06 15.32
N LEU A 107 9.43 -11.79 14.91
CA LEU A 107 10.58 -10.92 14.70
C LEU A 107 11.36 -10.67 15.99
N LEU A 108 10.68 -10.40 17.09
CA LEU A 108 11.29 -10.22 18.41
C LEU A 108 12.08 -11.46 18.85
N ALA A 109 11.58 -12.66 18.56
CA ALA A 109 12.27 -13.91 18.87
C ALA A 109 13.55 -14.13 18.02
N VAL A 110 13.56 -13.64 16.76
CA VAL A 110 14.69 -13.85 15.83
C VAL A 110 15.65 -12.66 15.84
N LEU A 111 15.15 -11.44 15.98
CA LEU A 111 15.89 -10.18 15.96
C LEU A 111 15.47 -9.26 17.12
N PRO A 112 15.90 -9.53 18.37
CA PRO A 112 15.38 -8.83 19.55
C PRO A 112 15.62 -7.31 19.57
N THR A 113 16.64 -6.83 18.88
CA THR A 113 17.05 -5.42 18.90
C THR A 113 16.78 -4.68 17.59
N ALA A 114 16.27 -5.39 16.58
CA ALA A 114 16.08 -4.80 15.26
C ALA A 114 14.68 -4.19 15.11
N SER A 115 14.58 -3.03 14.46
CA SER A 115 13.35 -2.37 14.06
C SER A 115 13.16 -2.46 12.55
N ASN A 116 11.90 -2.38 12.09
CA ASN A 116 11.62 -2.36 10.66
C ASN A 116 12.21 -1.07 10.02
N PRO A 117 13.14 -1.18 9.07
CA PRO A 117 13.84 -0.03 8.51
C PRO A 117 12.92 0.91 7.73
N ASN A 118 11.85 0.42 7.12
CA ASN A 118 10.86 1.28 6.46
C ASN A 118 10.11 2.16 7.48
N ASN A 119 9.78 1.63 8.66
CA ASN A 119 9.19 2.43 9.72
C ASN A 119 10.19 3.48 10.24
N GLY A 120 11.45 3.11 10.38
CA GLY A 120 12.54 4.03 10.75
C GLY A 120 12.62 5.19 9.75
N ALA A 121 12.76 4.90 8.46
CA ALA A 121 12.83 5.92 7.42
C ALA A 121 11.60 6.87 7.39
N ILE A 122 10.38 6.33 7.63
CA ILE A 122 9.18 7.18 7.75
C ILE A 122 9.28 8.11 8.97
N MET A 123 9.82 7.64 10.08
CA MET A 123 9.96 8.46 11.29
C MET A 123 11.07 9.49 11.15
N ASP A 124 12.21 9.15 10.55
CA ASP A 124 13.29 10.10 10.24
C ASP A 124 12.77 11.24 9.36
N MET A 125 12.00 10.92 8.31
CA MET A 125 11.32 11.94 7.50
C MET A 125 10.29 12.75 8.30
N ALA A 126 9.58 12.13 9.24
CA ALA A 126 8.57 12.80 10.07
C ALA A 126 9.17 13.81 11.04
N GLU A 127 10.42 13.61 11.47
CA GLU A 127 11.20 14.60 12.24
C GLU A 127 11.51 15.86 11.42
N ILE A 128 11.69 15.72 10.09
CA ILE A 128 11.91 16.86 9.19
C ILE A 128 10.59 17.61 8.96
N ASP A 129 9.55 16.94 8.47
CA ASP A 129 8.21 17.53 8.31
C ASP A 129 7.08 16.49 8.39
N MET A 130 6.53 16.32 9.59
CA MET A 130 5.40 15.42 9.88
C MET A 130 4.17 15.69 9.00
N ARG A 131 3.91 16.94 8.59
CA ARG A 131 2.70 17.28 7.81
C ARG A 131 2.78 16.68 6.41
N TRP A 132 3.93 16.84 5.75
CA TRP A 132 4.14 16.28 4.42
C TRP A 132 4.23 14.75 4.44
N VAL A 133 4.89 14.17 5.46
CA VAL A 133 4.92 12.72 5.64
C VAL A 133 3.51 12.17 5.85
N LYS A 134 2.69 12.81 6.68
CA LYS A 134 1.28 12.41 6.86
C LYS A 134 0.47 12.53 5.56
N ALA A 135 0.63 13.63 4.82
CA ALA A 135 -0.05 13.80 3.54
C ALA A 135 0.36 12.72 2.53
N MET A 136 1.64 12.40 2.45
CA MET A 136 2.18 11.38 1.57
C MET A 136 1.70 9.99 1.97
N THR A 137 1.98 9.56 3.20
CA THR A 137 1.74 8.17 3.63
C THR A 137 0.26 7.83 3.75
N VAL A 138 -0.59 8.80 4.13
CA VAL A 138 -2.02 8.54 4.35
C VAL A 138 -2.85 8.81 3.09
N PHE A 139 -2.52 9.85 2.30
CA PHE A 139 -3.41 10.27 1.22
C PHE A 139 -2.85 10.00 -0.18
N LEU A 140 -1.54 10.11 -0.42
CA LEU A 140 -0.97 9.93 -1.75
C LEU A 140 -0.55 8.49 -2.03
N ALA A 141 0.14 7.84 -1.09
CA ALA A 141 0.67 6.50 -1.28
C ALA A 141 -0.43 5.43 -1.44
N PRO A 142 -1.45 5.34 -0.56
CA PRO A 142 -2.43 4.26 -0.65
C PRO A 142 -3.17 4.19 -2.00
N PRO A 143 -3.69 5.27 -2.59
CA PRO A 143 -4.31 5.19 -3.92
C PRO A 143 -3.37 4.68 -5.01
N VAL A 144 -2.12 5.17 -5.02
CA VAL A 144 -1.10 4.74 -6.00
C VAL A 144 -0.80 3.25 -5.86
N GLU A 145 -0.55 2.81 -4.64
CA GLU A 145 -0.19 1.42 -4.35
C GLU A 145 -1.35 0.46 -4.60
N GLU A 146 -2.58 0.81 -4.18
CA GLU A 146 -3.75 -0.04 -4.44
C GLU A 146 -4.06 -0.16 -5.93
N LEU A 147 -3.89 0.91 -6.71
CA LEU A 147 -4.06 0.84 -8.16
C LEU A 147 -3.00 -0.03 -8.82
N MET A 148 -1.74 0.02 -8.39
CA MET A 148 -0.68 -0.86 -8.91
C MET A 148 -0.90 -2.32 -8.50
N PHE A 149 -1.01 -2.58 -7.20
CA PHE A 149 -0.93 -3.93 -6.66
C PHE A 149 -2.28 -4.65 -6.65
N ARG A 150 -3.40 -3.97 -6.34
CA ARG A 150 -4.72 -4.59 -6.26
C ARG A 150 -5.46 -4.51 -7.58
N ALA A 151 -5.62 -3.34 -8.16
CA ALA A 151 -6.29 -3.25 -9.46
C ALA A 151 -5.42 -3.83 -10.58
N GLY A 152 -4.14 -3.44 -10.66
CA GLY A 152 -3.21 -3.89 -11.70
C GLY A 152 -2.85 -5.37 -11.59
N ILE A 153 -2.11 -5.77 -10.55
CA ILE A 153 -1.60 -7.15 -10.41
C ILE A 153 -2.72 -8.10 -10.00
N PHE A 154 -3.33 -7.88 -8.82
CA PHE A 154 -4.34 -8.81 -8.30
C PHE A 154 -5.52 -8.93 -9.26
N GLY A 155 -6.13 -7.83 -9.69
CA GLY A 155 -7.28 -7.84 -10.60
C GLY A 155 -6.98 -8.51 -11.95
N THR A 156 -5.75 -8.40 -12.45
CA THR A 156 -5.32 -9.08 -13.68
C THR A 156 -5.23 -10.58 -13.49
N LEU A 157 -4.54 -11.03 -12.46
CA LEU A 157 -4.31 -12.46 -12.18
C LEU A 157 -5.57 -13.17 -11.69
N ARG A 158 -6.43 -12.46 -10.96
CA ARG A 158 -7.69 -12.99 -10.41
C ARG A 158 -8.64 -13.53 -11.47
N ARG A 159 -8.54 -13.00 -12.69
CA ARG A 159 -9.29 -13.49 -13.87
C ARG A 159 -8.90 -14.91 -14.29
N ARG A 160 -7.71 -15.38 -13.90
CA ARG A 160 -7.17 -16.70 -14.27
C ARG A 160 -7.06 -17.64 -13.06
N SER A 161 -6.53 -17.14 -11.96
CA SER A 161 -6.28 -17.92 -10.75
C SER A 161 -6.37 -17.05 -9.50
N ARG A 162 -7.27 -17.41 -8.59
CA ARG A 162 -7.40 -16.75 -7.30
C ARG A 162 -6.13 -16.89 -6.47
N PHE A 163 -5.56 -18.10 -6.42
CA PHE A 163 -4.32 -18.36 -5.68
C PHE A 163 -3.15 -17.52 -6.21
N ALA A 164 -2.94 -17.50 -7.54
CA ALA A 164 -1.87 -16.70 -8.13
C ALA A 164 -2.06 -15.20 -7.88
N ALA A 165 -3.30 -14.70 -7.91
CA ALA A 165 -3.59 -13.30 -7.63
C ALA A 165 -3.16 -12.90 -6.21
N TYR A 166 -3.54 -13.68 -5.20
CA TYR A 166 -3.15 -13.42 -3.82
C TYR A 166 -1.64 -13.57 -3.62
N ALA A 167 -1.06 -14.68 -4.09
CA ALA A 167 0.36 -14.96 -3.87
C ALA A 167 1.26 -13.92 -4.53
N VAL A 168 1.03 -13.60 -5.81
CA VAL A 168 1.88 -12.65 -6.54
C VAL A 168 1.68 -11.22 -6.05
N SER A 169 0.43 -10.79 -5.83
CA SER A 169 0.16 -9.44 -5.32
C SER A 169 0.77 -9.24 -3.92
N ALA A 170 0.66 -10.24 -3.03
CA ALA A 170 1.26 -10.16 -1.71
C ALA A 170 2.79 -10.14 -1.77
N LEU A 171 3.38 -10.99 -2.59
CA LEU A 171 4.84 -11.05 -2.73
C LEU A 171 5.39 -9.73 -3.30
N VAL A 172 4.83 -9.23 -4.40
CA VAL A 172 5.35 -8.01 -5.05
C VAL A 172 5.16 -6.79 -4.16
N PHE A 173 4.02 -6.67 -3.45
CA PHE A 173 3.79 -5.62 -2.47
C PHE A 173 4.80 -5.67 -1.31
N SER A 174 5.06 -6.86 -0.78
CA SER A 174 6.01 -7.02 0.33
C SER A 174 7.45 -6.73 -0.12
N LEU A 175 7.83 -7.18 -1.31
CA LEU A 175 9.11 -6.86 -1.92
C LEU A 175 9.28 -5.35 -2.10
N TYR A 176 8.26 -4.66 -2.58
CA TYR A 176 8.28 -3.20 -2.76
C TYR A 176 8.67 -2.45 -1.49
N HIS A 177 8.22 -2.90 -0.33
CA HIS A 177 8.51 -2.25 0.96
C HIS A 177 9.88 -2.60 1.55
N VAL A 178 10.52 -3.66 1.07
CA VAL A 178 11.71 -4.23 1.72
C VAL A 178 12.95 -4.18 0.86
N TRP A 179 12.82 -4.26 -0.49
CA TRP A 179 13.94 -4.51 -1.39
C TRP A 179 15.10 -3.52 -1.27
N GLY A 180 14.80 -2.20 -1.15
CA GLY A 180 15.83 -1.17 -1.04
C GLY A 180 16.68 -1.33 0.21
N PHE A 181 16.04 -1.61 1.34
CA PHE A 181 16.73 -1.85 2.63
C PHE A 181 17.48 -3.19 2.62
N ALA A 182 16.90 -4.20 1.99
CA ALA A 182 17.49 -5.54 1.92
C ALA A 182 18.69 -5.65 0.95
N LEU A 183 18.81 -4.74 -0.01
CA LEU A 183 20.02 -4.60 -0.82
C LEU A 183 21.17 -3.97 -0.03
N ALA A 184 20.88 -3.08 0.92
CA ALA A 184 21.88 -2.47 1.79
C ALA A 184 22.31 -3.43 2.91
N ASP A 185 21.37 -4.15 3.51
CA ASP A 185 21.62 -5.19 4.53
C ASP A 185 20.66 -6.37 4.31
N PRO A 186 21.18 -7.55 3.89
CA PRO A 186 20.38 -8.73 3.58
C PRO A 186 19.50 -9.25 4.73
N ILE A 187 19.80 -8.94 5.98
CA ILE A 187 18.96 -9.32 7.12
C ILE A 187 17.54 -8.72 7.02
N ASN A 188 17.40 -7.59 6.33
CA ASN A 188 16.14 -6.90 6.17
C ASN A 188 15.10 -7.68 5.32
N TRP A 189 15.51 -8.73 4.58
CA TRP A 189 14.56 -9.61 3.91
C TRP A 189 13.56 -10.24 4.86
N ILE A 190 13.90 -10.42 6.13
CA ILE A 190 12.98 -10.99 7.12
C ILE A 190 11.71 -10.16 7.30
N TYR A 191 11.78 -8.84 7.09
CA TYR A 191 10.62 -7.95 7.25
C TYR A 191 9.52 -8.16 6.19
N ILE A 192 9.76 -8.98 5.15
CA ILE A 192 8.69 -9.42 4.22
C ILE A 192 7.50 -9.99 4.99
N ILE A 193 7.74 -10.71 6.09
CA ILE A 193 6.66 -11.34 6.87
C ILE A 193 5.66 -10.34 7.46
N GLN A 194 6.04 -9.09 7.68
CA GLN A 194 5.14 -8.03 8.16
C GLN A 194 4.21 -7.50 7.08
N TYR A 195 4.65 -7.49 5.81
CA TYR A 195 3.88 -6.93 4.70
C TYR A 195 2.95 -7.94 4.02
N ILE A 196 3.26 -9.24 4.10
CA ILE A 196 2.40 -10.30 3.53
C ILE A 196 0.98 -10.24 4.10
N PRO A 197 0.74 -10.23 5.43
CA PRO A 197 -0.62 -10.21 5.97
C PRO A 197 -1.42 -9.00 5.54
N VAL A 198 -0.86 -7.79 5.64
CA VAL A 198 -1.57 -6.57 5.22
C VAL A 198 -1.92 -6.62 3.75
N SER A 199 -0.99 -7.09 2.89
CA SER A 199 -1.26 -7.23 1.46
C SER A 199 -2.39 -8.20 1.15
N LEU A 200 -2.40 -9.36 1.81
CA LEU A 200 -3.49 -10.35 1.67
C LEU A 200 -4.84 -9.79 2.11
N LEU A 201 -4.87 -9.02 3.20
CA LEU A 201 -6.09 -8.44 3.74
C LEU A 201 -6.63 -7.29 2.88
N LEU A 202 -5.76 -6.47 2.32
CA LEU A 202 -6.15 -5.44 1.34
C LEU A 202 -6.73 -6.08 0.07
N ALA A 203 -6.08 -7.12 -0.47
CA ALA A 203 -6.59 -7.86 -1.62
C ALA A 203 -7.94 -8.54 -1.31
N ARG A 204 -8.10 -9.10 -0.10
CA ARG A 204 -9.36 -9.66 0.37
C ARG A 204 -10.45 -8.61 0.48
N CYS A 205 -10.15 -7.43 1.01
CA CYS A 205 -11.10 -6.33 1.12
C CYS A 205 -11.59 -5.92 -0.28
N TYR A 206 -10.68 -5.74 -1.24
CA TYR A 206 -11.03 -5.47 -2.64
C TYR A 206 -11.91 -6.58 -3.24
N GLU A 207 -11.50 -7.85 -3.09
CA GLU A 207 -12.27 -8.99 -3.63
C GLU A 207 -13.68 -9.08 -3.05
N ARG A 208 -13.85 -8.80 -1.76
CA ARG A 208 -15.15 -8.96 -1.08
C ARG A 208 -16.10 -7.78 -1.28
N THR A 209 -15.57 -6.63 -1.58
CA THR A 209 -16.37 -5.40 -1.75
C THR A 209 -16.61 -5.04 -3.21
N ASN A 210 -15.89 -5.66 -4.16
CA ASN A 210 -15.84 -5.23 -5.56
C ASN A 210 -15.55 -3.73 -5.73
N SER A 211 -14.84 -3.13 -4.77
CA SER A 211 -14.50 -1.71 -4.80
C SER A 211 -13.06 -1.48 -4.39
N ILE A 212 -12.27 -0.94 -5.30
CA ILE A 212 -10.89 -0.54 -4.99
C ILE A 212 -10.85 0.55 -3.89
N TRP A 213 -11.90 1.37 -3.79
CA TRP A 213 -12.02 2.39 -2.77
C TRP A 213 -12.04 1.84 -1.36
N SER A 214 -12.66 0.66 -1.16
CA SER A 214 -12.65 -0.01 0.14
C SER A 214 -11.23 -0.42 0.54
N SER A 215 -10.42 -0.92 -0.41
CA SER A 215 -9.02 -1.23 -0.17
C SER A 215 -8.19 0.02 0.07
N ILE A 216 -8.42 1.09 -0.70
CA ILE A 216 -7.76 2.39 -0.50
C ILE A 216 -8.06 2.94 0.90
N PHE A 217 -9.33 3.00 1.32
CA PHE A 217 -9.69 3.49 2.66
C PHE A 217 -9.16 2.59 3.77
N PHE A 218 -9.17 1.28 3.57
CA PHE A 218 -8.53 0.38 4.53
C PHE A 218 -7.03 0.67 4.66
N HIS A 219 -6.31 0.83 3.56
CA HIS A 219 -4.88 1.14 3.55
C HIS A 219 -4.59 2.52 4.20
N MET A 220 -5.38 3.55 3.85
CA MET A 220 -5.28 4.87 4.50
C MET A 220 -5.47 4.77 6.02
N THR A 221 -6.42 3.95 6.48
CA THR A 221 -6.68 3.71 7.91
C THR A 221 -5.49 3.04 8.58
N VAL A 222 -4.92 2.01 7.94
CA VAL A 222 -3.71 1.32 8.42
C VAL A 222 -2.57 2.31 8.59
N ASN A 223 -2.27 3.09 7.55
CA ASN A 223 -1.15 4.04 7.59
C ASN A 223 -1.36 5.16 8.60
N ALA A 224 -2.59 5.71 8.70
CA ALA A 224 -2.90 6.76 9.65
C ALA A 224 -2.72 6.31 11.11
N ILE A 225 -3.20 5.11 11.45
CA ILE A 225 -3.09 4.58 12.81
C ILE A 225 -1.65 4.15 13.11
N SER A 226 -0.95 3.52 12.15
CA SER A 226 0.45 3.12 12.30
C SER A 226 1.36 4.34 12.51
N LEU A 227 1.20 5.39 11.70
CA LEU A 227 1.98 6.62 11.85
C LEU A 227 1.71 7.28 13.22
N ARG A 228 0.44 7.32 13.67
CA ARG A 228 0.13 7.85 14.99
C ARG A 228 0.74 7.01 16.12
N ALA A 229 0.68 5.68 16.03
CA ALA A 229 1.28 4.80 17.01
C ALA A 229 2.80 4.97 17.08
N LEU A 230 3.47 5.06 15.93
CA LEU A 230 4.91 5.31 15.86
C LEU A 230 5.28 6.66 16.49
N SER A 231 4.54 7.73 16.16
CA SER A 231 4.81 9.06 16.75
C SER A 231 4.64 9.08 18.27
N MET A 232 3.65 8.37 18.82
CA MET A 232 3.47 8.26 20.27
C MET A 232 4.60 7.49 20.94
N LEU A 233 5.17 6.49 20.31
CA LEU A 233 6.31 5.74 20.83
C LEU A 233 7.56 6.61 20.90
N GLN A 234 7.80 7.49 19.92
CA GLN A 234 8.92 8.46 19.98
C GLN A 234 8.75 9.50 21.10
N GLU A 235 7.53 9.93 21.39
CA GLU A 235 7.26 10.88 22.49
C GLU A 235 7.56 10.28 23.88
N LEU A 236 7.69 8.95 23.99
CA LEU A 236 7.93 8.22 25.26
C LEU A 236 9.40 7.86 25.50
N VAL A 237 10.26 8.01 24.50
CA VAL A 237 11.71 7.71 24.55
C VAL A 237 12.51 9.00 24.59
#